data_9a2e36786ecded9d66a3c347a76b89db
#
_entry.id   9a2e36786ecded9d66a3c347a76b89db
#
_cell.length_a   1.000
_cell.length_b   1.000
_cell.length_c   1.000
_cell.angle_alpha   90.00
_cell.angle_beta   90.00
_cell.angle_gamma   90.00
#
_symmetry.space_group_name_H-M   'P 1'
#
loop_
_entity.id
_entity.type
_entity.pdbx_description
1 polymer ?
#
loop_
_entity_poly.entity_id
_entity_poly.type
_entity_poly.pdbx_seq_one_letter_code
_entity_poly.pdbx_strand_id
1 'polypeptide(L)' 'MMSKLTTSELEFIVSRVLDNAKEASLSKDDSEFAHGKKMAYYEILDTIKNELEVRGIDTKDFGLDNSLESLL' A
#
# COMPACT_ATOMS: atom_id res chain seq x y z
N MET A 1 17.57 21.84 7.20
CA MET A 1 18.06 20.50 7.56
C MET A 1 16.97 19.46 7.41
N MET A 2 17.27 18.35 6.79
CA MET A 2 16.29 17.28 6.61
C MET A 2 16.44 16.22 7.69
N SER A 3 15.34 15.89 8.32
CA SER A 3 15.31 14.76 9.26
C SER A 3 15.06 13.48 8.49
N LYS A 4 15.65 12.41 8.97
CA LYS A 4 15.34 11.09 8.43
C LYS A 4 14.00 10.64 8.97
N LEU A 5 13.24 9.95 8.13
CA LEU A 5 12.01 9.32 8.60
C LEU A 5 12.34 8.20 9.58
N THR A 6 11.55 8.12 10.64
CA THR A 6 11.62 6.97 11.55
C THR A 6 10.82 5.82 10.94
N THR A 7 11.04 4.61 11.43
CA THR A 7 10.25 3.46 11.02
C THR A 7 8.76 3.69 11.30
N SER A 8 8.44 4.26 12.45
CA SER A 8 7.05 4.56 12.81
C SER A 8 6.40 5.55 11.84
N GLU A 9 7.15 6.56 11.43
CA GLU A 9 6.65 7.53 10.46
C GLU A 9 6.39 6.87 9.11
N LEU A 10 7.28 5.99 8.69
CA LEU A 10 7.11 5.25 7.43
C LEU A 10 5.91 4.32 7.51
N GLU A 11 5.74 3.62 8.63
CA GLU A 11 4.57 2.77 8.87
C GLU A 11 3.29 3.58 8.72
N PHE A 12 3.26 4.78 9.30
CA PHE A 12 2.09 5.65 9.22
C PHE A 12 1.80 6.07 7.78
N ILE A 13 2.84 6.48 7.05
CA ILE A 13 2.67 6.91 5.65
C ILE A 13 2.12 5.76 4.80
N VAL A 14 2.68 4.57 4.96
CA VAL A 14 2.23 3.40 4.20
C VAL A 14 0.79 3.04 4.58
N SER A 15 0.43 3.16 5.87
CA SER A 15 -0.94 2.88 6.28
C SER A 15 -1.94 3.83 5.65
N ARG A 16 -1.56 5.08 5.43
CA ARG A 16 -2.43 6.06 4.76
C ARG A 16 -2.65 5.70 3.30
N VAL A 17 -1.59 5.25 2.62
CA VAL A 17 -1.70 4.79 1.24
C VAL A 17 -2.60 3.55 1.18
N LEU A 18 -2.44 2.64 2.12
CA LEU A 18 -3.25 1.44 2.19
C LEU A 18 -4.74 1.77 2.43
N ASP A 19 -5.01 2.74 3.30
CA ASP A 19 -6.39 3.19 3.53
C ASP A 19 -7.02 3.72 2.25
N ASN A 20 -6.28 4.52 1.50
CA ASN A 20 -6.76 5.05 0.22
C ASN A 20 -7.01 3.92 -0.78
N ALA A 21 -6.15 2.91 -0.77
CA ALA A 21 -6.32 1.75 -1.64
C ALA A 21 -7.58 0.96 -1.30
N LYS A 22 -7.85 0.80 -0.01
CA LYS A 22 -9.06 0.10 0.45
C LYS A 22 -10.32 0.86 0.06
N GLU A 23 -10.31 2.18 0.18
CA GLU A 23 -11.43 3.00 -0.28
C GLU A 23 -11.67 2.82 -1.77
N ALA A 24 -10.60 2.84 -2.55
CA ALA A 24 -10.71 2.64 -4.00
C ALA A 24 -11.28 1.26 -4.33
N SER A 25 -10.89 0.23 -3.58
CA SER A 25 -11.37 -1.13 -3.82
C SER A 25 -12.83 -1.31 -3.46
N LEU A 26 -13.35 -0.49 -2.54
CA LEU A 26 -14.76 -0.54 -2.14
C LEU A 26 -15.65 0.31 -3.04
N SER A 27 -15.08 1.08 -3.94
CA SER A 27 -15.85 1.91 -4.86
C SER A 27 -16.71 1.05 -5.77
N LYS A 28 -17.94 1.50 -6.00
CA LYS A 28 -18.88 0.84 -6.92
C LYS A 28 -18.68 1.31 -8.35
N ASP A 29 -17.77 2.26 -8.57
CA ASP A 29 -17.46 2.75 -9.89
C ASP A 29 -16.79 1.63 -10.70
N ASP A 30 -17.37 1.31 -11.85
CA ASP A 30 -16.93 0.21 -12.71
C ASP A 30 -16.24 0.73 -13.97
N SER A 31 -15.84 1.99 -13.99
CA SER A 31 -15.18 2.60 -15.14
C SER A 31 -13.74 2.06 -15.29
N GLU A 32 -13.19 2.24 -16.49
CA GLU A 32 -11.79 1.88 -16.75
C GLU A 32 -10.86 2.69 -15.85
N PHE A 33 -11.20 3.93 -15.57
CA PHE A 33 -10.42 4.77 -14.65
C PHE A 33 -10.37 4.16 -13.26
N ALA A 34 -11.51 3.70 -12.74
CA ALA A 34 -11.57 3.10 -11.42
C ALA A 34 -10.77 1.79 -11.37
N HIS A 35 -10.85 0.98 -12.41
CA HIS A 35 -10.06 -0.26 -12.50
C HIS A 35 -8.57 0.03 -12.53
N GLY A 36 -8.16 1.03 -13.31
CA GLY A 36 -6.76 1.45 -13.38
C GLY A 36 -6.26 1.97 -12.05
N LYS A 37 -7.10 2.69 -11.31
CA LYS A 37 -6.75 3.20 -10.00
C LYS A 37 -6.49 2.07 -9.00
N LYS A 38 -7.33 1.05 -9.00
CA LYS A 38 -7.14 -0.13 -8.14
C LYS A 38 -5.83 -0.84 -8.48
N MET A 39 -5.57 -1.01 -9.76
CA MET A 39 -4.36 -1.67 -10.22
C MET A 39 -3.12 -0.88 -9.82
N ALA A 40 -3.17 0.45 -9.94
CA ALA A 40 -2.05 1.30 -9.55
C ALA A 40 -1.74 1.19 -8.06
N TYR A 41 -2.76 1.19 -7.22
CA TYR A 41 -2.56 0.99 -5.78
C TYR A 41 -1.96 -0.37 -5.49
N TYR A 42 -2.45 -1.40 -6.16
CA TYR A 42 -1.92 -2.75 -5.98
C TYR A 42 -0.43 -2.79 -6.34
N GLU A 43 -0.06 -2.25 -7.48
CA GLU A 43 1.32 -2.27 -7.93
C GLU A 43 2.26 -1.51 -6.99
N ILE A 44 1.83 -0.34 -6.52
CA ILE A 44 2.63 0.47 -5.61
C ILE A 44 2.82 -0.26 -4.28
N LEU A 45 1.74 -0.78 -3.71
CA LEU A 45 1.82 -1.48 -2.43
C LEU A 45 2.60 -2.78 -2.54
N ASP A 46 2.47 -3.48 -3.66
CA ASP A 46 3.24 -4.69 -3.90
C ASP A 46 4.74 -4.38 -3.98
N THR A 47 5.09 -3.28 -4.62
CA THR A 47 6.48 -2.84 -4.70
C THR A 47 7.03 -2.54 -3.29
N ILE A 48 6.26 -1.82 -2.49
CA ILE A 48 6.66 -1.49 -1.12
C ILE A 48 6.85 -2.77 -0.31
N LYS A 49 5.91 -3.70 -0.42
CA LYS A 49 5.98 -4.99 0.28
C LYS A 49 7.25 -5.74 -0.09
N ASN A 50 7.53 -5.84 -1.37
CA ASN A 50 8.70 -6.56 -1.86
C ASN A 50 10.00 -5.93 -1.38
N GLU A 51 10.06 -4.60 -1.39
CA GLU A 51 11.26 -3.89 -0.92
C GLU A 51 11.48 -4.07 0.58
N LEU A 52 10.42 -4.12 1.36
CA LEU A 52 10.51 -4.40 2.78
C LEU A 52 11.02 -5.81 3.04
N GLU A 53 10.52 -6.78 2.29
CA GLU A 53 10.92 -8.18 2.42
C GLU A 53 12.40 -8.37 2.08
N VAL A 54 12.87 -7.71 1.04
CA VAL A 54 14.28 -7.77 0.63
C VAL A 54 15.20 -7.28 1.76
N ARG A 55 14.72 -6.31 2.53
CA ARG A 55 15.47 -5.73 3.64
C ARG A 55 15.28 -6.47 4.95
N GLY A 56 14.50 -7.55 4.95
CA GLY A 56 14.24 -8.32 6.16
C GLY A 56 13.32 -7.61 7.14
N ILE A 57 12.54 -6.63 6.67
CA ILE A 57 11.59 -5.91 7.50
C ILE A 57 10.24 -6.64 7.48
N ASP A 58 9.64 -6.79 8.65
CA ASP A 58 8.36 -7.49 8.77
C ASP A 58 7.25 -6.63 8.16
N THR A 59 6.65 -7.12 7.08
CA THR A 59 5.58 -6.40 6.38
C THR A 59 4.30 -6.30 7.20
N LYS A 60 4.16 -7.12 8.23
CA LYS A 60 3.03 -7.09 9.13
C LYS A 60 2.90 -5.74 9.84
N ASP A 61 4.03 -5.17 10.23
CA ASP A 61 4.05 -3.87 10.92
C ASP A 61 3.54 -2.74 10.02
N PHE A 62 3.52 -2.97 8.71
CA PHE A 62 3.05 -2.01 7.73
C PHE A 62 1.64 -2.31 7.23
N GLY A 63 1.03 -3.38 7.74
CA GLY A 63 -0.30 -3.80 7.28
C GLY A 63 -0.30 -4.48 5.92
N LEU A 64 0.86 -4.93 5.45
CA LEU A 64 1.02 -5.51 4.12
C LEU A 64 1.22 -7.02 4.14
N ASP A 65 0.92 -7.65 5.25
CA ASP A 65 1.04 -9.11 5.40
C ASP A 65 -0.14 -9.86 4.79
N ASN A 66 -1.23 -9.16 4.50
CA ASN A 66 -2.40 -9.75 3.87
C ASN A 66 -2.24 -9.75 2.35
N SER A 67 -3.07 -10.54 1.68
CA SER A 67 -3.05 -10.57 0.22
C SER A 67 -3.48 -9.22 -0.36
N LEU A 68 -2.62 -8.61 -1.14
CA LEU A 68 -2.91 -7.34 -1.80
C LEU A 68 -3.86 -7.53 -2.98
N GLU A 69 -4.00 -8.76 -3.48
CA GLU A 69 -4.92 -9.08 -4.56
C GLU A 69 -6.37 -8.76 -4.17
N SER A 70 -6.67 -8.73 -2.88
CA SER A 70 -8.00 -8.37 -2.39
C SER A 70 -8.38 -6.93 -2.72
N LEU A 71 -7.40 -6.09 -3.08
CA LEU A 71 -7.65 -4.71 -3.50
C LEU A 71 -8.18 -4.62 -4.93
N LEU A 72 -7.99 -5.66 -5.69
CA LEU A 72 -8.45 -5.70 -7.07
C LEU A 72 -9.91 -6.18 -7.12
#